data_4672b013654f7b9ebf39b0c486223c9c
#
_entry.id   4672b013654f7b9ebf39b0c486223c9c
#
_cell.length_a   1.000
_cell.length_b   1.000
_cell.length_c   1.000
_cell.angle_alpha   90.00
_cell.angle_beta   90.00
_cell.angle_gamma   90.00
#
_symmetry.space_group_name_H-M   'P 1'
#
loop_
_entity.id
_entity.type
_entity.pdbx_description
1 polymer ?
#
loop_
_entity_poly.entity_id
_entity_poly.type
_entity_poly.pdbx_seq_one_letter_code
_entity_poly.pdbx_strand_id
1 'polypeptide(L)'
;KKKIFKHLSTKNLHAKKIGAVNCVTIGKKIKGTNTDWLGYLGSIKGFKINKNKKILILGYGGAAQAIFYGFSTKGYKNILVFNRSKKAIKIKGIKKFTKKYSLIEKHLEDSYLIINTTPTNPLNKKQEKKISKKTILSDIVYSPKETAFLKNFNGNKKIYGISMLIEQAIHSLHQWF
;
A
#
# COMPACT_ATOMS: atom_id res chain seq x y z
N LYS A 1 9.70 -9.84 3.77
CA LYS A 1 8.29 -10.26 3.87
C LYS A 1 7.98 -11.52 3.08
N LYS A 2 8.36 -11.60 1.79
CA LYS A 2 8.10 -12.78 0.94
C LYS A 2 9.07 -13.94 1.18
N LYS A 3 10.34 -13.68 1.50
CA LYS A 3 11.35 -14.73 1.74
C LYS A 3 10.95 -15.62 2.91
N ILE A 4 10.61 -15.02 4.06
CA ILE A 4 10.25 -15.78 5.27
C ILE A 4 8.93 -16.56 5.10
N PHE A 5 8.07 -16.15 4.17
CA PHE A 5 6.76 -16.78 3.96
C PHE A 5 6.84 -18.30 3.73
N LYS A 6 7.91 -18.77 3.08
CA LYS A 6 8.13 -20.20 2.80
C LYS A 6 8.52 -21.02 4.04
N HIS A 7 9.14 -20.37 5.04
CA HIS A 7 9.69 -21.02 6.24
C HIS A 7 8.73 -21.04 7.43
N LEU A 8 7.52 -20.53 7.28
CA LEU A 8 6.53 -20.48 8.35
C LEU A 8 5.74 -21.78 8.44
N SER A 9 5.60 -22.32 9.64
CA SER A 9 4.79 -23.52 9.91
C SER A 9 3.31 -23.26 9.60
N THR A 10 2.83 -22.08 10.02
CA THR A 10 1.43 -21.67 9.78
C THR A 10 1.35 -20.20 9.36
N LYS A 11 0.28 -19.87 8.65
CA LYS A 11 0.00 -18.52 8.16
C LYS A 11 -1.48 -18.25 8.35
N ASN A 12 -1.83 -17.07 8.88
CA ASN A 12 -3.24 -16.70 8.99
C ASN A 12 -3.86 -16.48 7.59
N LEU A 13 -5.20 -16.41 7.56
CA LEU A 13 -5.95 -16.25 6.32
C LEU A 13 -5.54 -15.00 5.52
N HIS A 14 -5.32 -13.88 6.21
CA HIS A 14 -4.94 -12.61 5.58
C HIS A 14 -3.55 -12.69 4.96
N ALA A 15 -2.55 -13.21 5.70
CA ALA A 15 -1.20 -13.42 5.16
C ALA A 15 -1.19 -14.35 3.94
N LYS A 16 -2.00 -15.42 3.94
CA LYS A 16 -2.15 -16.31 2.79
C LYS A 16 -2.74 -15.58 1.58
N LYS A 17 -3.79 -14.78 1.77
CA LYS A 17 -4.43 -14.01 0.68
C LYS A 17 -3.52 -12.92 0.13
N ILE A 18 -2.76 -12.23 0.99
CA ILE A 18 -1.82 -11.17 0.62
C ILE A 18 -0.56 -11.76 -0.06
N GLY A 19 -0.14 -12.95 0.35
CA GLY A 19 1.12 -13.56 -0.09
C GLY A 19 2.37 -12.93 0.54
N ALA A 20 2.23 -12.28 1.69
CA ALA A 20 3.31 -11.65 2.45
C ALA A 20 3.03 -11.64 3.95
N VAL A 21 4.11 -11.67 4.75
CA VAL A 21 4.09 -11.63 6.21
C VAL A 21 4.96 -10.48 6.69
N ASN A 22 4.53 -9.76 7.72
CA ASN A 22 5.32 -8.73 8.39
C ASN A 22 5.40 -8.93 9.91
N CYS A 23 4.54 -9.79 10.48
CA CYS A 23 4.58 -10.15 11.89
C CYS A 23 4.73 -11.68 12.04
N VAL A 24 5.65 -12.10 12.90
CA VAL A 24 5.97 -13.52 13.14
C VAL A 24 5.93 -13.77 14.64
N THR A 25 5.21 -14.79 15.06
CA THR A 25 5.19 -15.28 16.43
C THR A 25 5.92 -16.60 16.50
N ILE A 26 6.90 -16.70 17.41
CA ILE A 26 7.72 -17.88 17.65
C ILE A 26 7.22 -18.58 18.92
N GLY A 27 6.88 -19.85 18.81
CA GLY A 27 6.46 -20.76 19.88
C GLY A 27 6.70 -22.19 19.41
N LYS A 28 5.88 -23.16 19.85
CA LYS A 28 5.96 -24.54 19.34
C LYS A 28 5.86 -24.63 17.81
N LYS A 29 5.21 -23.66 17.18
CA LYS A 29 5.15 -23.48 15.72
C LYS A 29 5.43 -22.02 15.37
N ILE A 30 6.12 -21.80 14.28
CA ILE A 30 6.38 -20.44 13.76
C ILE A 30 5.14 -19.99 12.97
N LYS A 31 4.43 -18.97 13.49
CA LYS A 31 3.21 -18.42 12.89
C LYS A 31 3.49 -17.10 12.20
N GLY A 32 2.96 -16.91 10.99
CA GLY A 32 3.07 -15.65 10.25
C GLY A 32 1.74 -14.98 10.03
N THR A 33 1.71 -13.67 10.26
CA THR A 33 0.54 -12.82 10.02
C THR A 33 0.91 -11.60 9.19
N ASN A 34 -0.09 -10.86 8.73
CA ASN A 34 0.14 -9.59 8.06
C ASN A 34 -0.72 -8.51 8.69
N THR A 35 -0.08 -7.50 9.28
CA THR A 35 -0.71 -6.34 9.92
C THR A 35 -0.61 -5.07 9.06
N ASP A 36 0.19 -5.06 7.98
CA ASP A 36 0.37 -3.90 7.10
C ASP A 36 -0.96 -3.38 6.52
N TRP A 37 -1.89 -4.27 6.16
CA TRP A 37 -3.18 -3.88 5.61
C TRP A 37 -4.07 -3.15 6.62
N LEU A 38 -4.04 -3.59 7.89
CA LEU A 38 -4.71 -2.91 9.00
C LEU A 38 -4.03 -1.57 9.30
N GLY A 39 -2.70 -1.59 9.36
CA GLY A 39 -1.90 -0.39 9.60
C GLY A 39 -2.17 0.70 8.57
N TYR A 40 -2.24 0.35 7.28
CA TYR A 40 -2.56 1.34 6.26
C TYR A 40 -4.01 1.85 6.37
N LEU A 41 -4.98 0.98 6.60
CA LEU A 41 -6.37 1.40 6.81
C LEU A 41 -6.51 2.28 8.06
N GLY A 42 -5.76 1.99 9.12
CA GLY A 42 -5.69 2.83 10.32
C GLY A 42 -5.15 4.23 10.01
N SER A 43 -4.04 4.30 9.28
CA SER A 43 -3.38 5.57 8.93
C SER A 43 -4.23 6.53 8.09
N ILE A 44 -5.27 6.02 7.43
CA ILE A 44 -6.18 6.83 6.60
C ILE A 44 -7.54 7.11 7.24
N LYS A 45 -7.79 6.69 8.49
CA LYS A 45 -9.11 6.89 9.16
C LYS A 45 -9.54 8.36 9.21
N GLY A 46 -8.61 9.29 9.43
CA GLY A 46 -8.89 10.74 9.44
C GLY A 46 -9.21 11.34 8.06
N PHE A 47 -9.01 10.56 6.99
CA PHE A 47 -9.29 11.01 5.62
C PHE A 47 -10.58 10.35 5.13
N LYS A 48 -11.60 11.12 4.83
CA LYS A 48 -12.88 10.60 4.28
C LYS A 48 -12.71 10.13 2.84
N ILE A 49 -12.07 8.96 2.64
CA ILE A 49 -11.79 8.41 1.30
C ILE A 49 -13.05 7.73 0.76
N ASN A 50 -13.61 8.28 -0.30
CA ASN A 50 -14.77 7.73 -0.97
C ASN A 50 -14.40 6.44 -1.73
N LYS A 51 -15.19 5.36 -1.51
CA LYS A 51 -14.93 4.02 -2.07
C LYS A 51 -15.01 3.93 -3.60
N ASN A 52 -15.70 4.87 -4.23
CA ASN A 52 -15.85 4.90 -5.70
C ASN A 52 -14.76 5.73 -6.40
N LYS A 53 -14.00 6.53 -5.64
CA LYS A 53 -12.95 7.37 -6.20
C LYS A 53 -11.72 6.56 -6.61
N LYS A 54 -10.97 7.09 -7.57
CA LYS A 54 -9.78 6.44 -8.13
C LYS A 54 -8.61 6.48 -7.15
N ILE A 55 -8.05 5.31 -6.87
CA ILE A 55 -6.86 5.13 -6.03
C ILE A 55 -5.75 4.55 -6.89
N LEU A 56 -4.58 5.18 -6.87
CA LEU A 56 -3.38 4.68 -7.54
C LEU A 56 -2.40 4.15 -6.49
N ILE A 57 -1.90 2.93 -6.70
CA ILE A 57 -0.82 2.35 -5.89
C ILE A 57 0.42 2.24 -6.78
N LEU A 58 1.50 2.89 -6.39
CA LEU A 58 2.78 2.89 -7.09
C LEU A 58 3.69 1.83 -6.48
N GLY A 59 4.07 0.82 -7.26
CA GLY A 59 4.78 -0.37 -6.82
C GLY A 59 3.88 -1.57 -6.62
N TYR A 60 4.49 -2.79 -6.59
CA TYR A 60 3.78 -4.05 -6.31
C TYR A 60 4.64 -5.00 -5.46
N GLY A 61 5.16 -4.47 -4.35
CA GLY A 61 5.84 -5.21 -3.29
C GLY A 61 4.87 -5.81 -2.26
N GLY A 62 5.41 -6.35 -1.17
CA GLY A 62 4.60 -6.93 -0.09
C GLY A 62 3.65 -5.93 0.58
N ALA A 63 4.11 -4.70 0.80
CA ALA A 63 3.28 -3.63 1.37
C ALA A 63 2.16 -3.21 0.39
N ALA A 64 2.49 -3.02 -0.91
CA ALA A 64 1.48 -2.72 -1.93
C ALA A 64 0.38 -3.78 -2.01
N GLN A 65 0.75 -5.07 -1.90
CA GLN A 65 -0.20 -6.18 -1.88
C GLN A 65 -1.11 -6.12 -0.65
N ALA A 66 -0.55 -5.80 0.52
CA ALA A 66 -1.31 -5.63 1.76
C ALA A 66 -2.29 -4.44 1.66
N ILE A 67 -1.83 -3.30 1.16
CA ILE A 67 -2.66 -2.11 0.96
C ILE A 67 -3.79 -2.39 -0.05
N PHE A 68 -3.47 -2.97 -1.19
CA PHE A 68 -4.47 -3.37 -2.19
C PHE A 68 -5.51 -4.33 -1.60
N TYR A 69 -5.05 -5.34 -0.83
CA TYR A 69 -5.92 -6.27 -0.11
C TYR A 69 -6.84 -5.53 0.86
N GLY A 70 -6.29 -4.63 1.68
CA GLY A 70 -7.06 -3.85 2.65
C GLY A 70 -8.17 -3.03 2.00
N PHE A 71 -7.86 -2.28 0.94
CA PHE A 71 -8.87 -1.54 0.18
C PHE A 71 -9.93 -2.45 -0.44
N SER A 72 -9.50 -3.56 -1.05
CA SER A 72 -10.43 -4.51 -1.70
C SER A 72 -11.40 -5.13 -0.70
N THR A 73 -10.94 -5.50 0.50
CA THR A 73 -11.81 -6.07 1.56
C THR A 73 -12.79 -5.05 2.14
N LYS A 74 -12.46 -3.75 2.06
CA LYS A 74 -13.35 -2.65 2.49
C LYS A 74 -14.28 -2.15 1.37
N GLY A 75 -14.30 -2.82 0.23
CA GLY A 75 -15.22 -2.54 -0.88
C GLY A 75 -14.83 -1.36 -1.77
N TYR A 76 -13.56 -0.93 -1.75
CA TYR A 76 -13.06 0.05 -2.72
C TYR A 76 -12.97 -0.59 -4.11
N LYS A 77 -13.59 0.04 -5.12
CA LYS A 77 -13.78 -0.56 -6.44
C LYS A 77 -12.73 -0.11 -7.46
N ASN A 78 -12.31 1.15 -7.40
CA ASN A 78 -11.47 1.78 -8.41
C ASN A 78 -10.00 1.89 -7.96
N ILE A 79 -9.33 0.73 -7.86
CA ILE A 79 -7.92 0.65 -7.45
C ILE A 79 -7.09 0.22 -8.65
N LEU A 80 -6.12 1.05 -9.03
CA LEU A 80 -5.14 0.76 -10.07
C LEU A 80 -3.76 0.62 -9.45
N VAL A 81 -3.03 -0.42 -9.83
CA VAL A 81 -1.67 -0.68 -9.35
C VAL A 81 -0.69 -0.51 -10.51
N PHE A 82 0.29 0.36 -10.32
CA PHE A 82 1.35 0.61 -11.31
C PHE A 82 2.66 -0.02 -10.88
N ASN A 83 3.34 -0.66 -11.80
CA ASN A 83 4.62 -1.30 -11.56
C ASN A 83 5.50 -1.24 -12.82
N ARG A 84 6.81 -1.43 -12.68
CA ARG A 84 7.74 -1.43 -13.82
C ARG A 84 7.38 -2.48 -14.87
N SER A 85 6.93 -3.64 -14.44
CA SER A 85 6.49 -4.73 -15.32
C SER A 85 5.04 -5.12 -15.02
N LYS A 86 4.30 -5.61 -16.02
CA LYS A 86 2.97 -6.18 -15.85
C LYS A 86 3.06 -7.45 -15.01
N LYS A 87 2.29 -7.53 -13.93
CA LYS A 87 2.22 -8.69 -13.03
C LYS A 87 0.78 -9.02 -12.71
N ALA A 88 0.45 -10.31 -12.58
CA ALA A 88 -0.84 -10.72 -12.05
C ALA A 88 -0.96 -10.30 -10.57
N ILE A 89 -2.12 -9.76 -10.20
CA ILE A 89 -2.45 -9.46 -8.81
C ILE A 89 -2.93 -10.77 -8.18
N LYS A 90 -2.06 -11.38 -7.36
CA LYS A 90 -2.28 -12.70 -6.74
C LYS A 90 -3.09 -12.58 -5.45
N ILE A 91 -4.26 -11.99 -5.50
CA ILE A 91 -5.19 -11.95 -4.36
C ILE A 91 -6.40 -12.80 -4.72
N LYS A 92 -6.71 -13.81 -3.88
CA LYS A 92 -7.79 -14.78 -4.15
C LYS A 92 -9.11 -14.06 -4.46
N GLY A 93 -9.73 -14.41 -5.57
CA GLY A 93 -10.98 -13.81 -6.05
C GLY A 93 -10.79 -12.55 -6.91
N ILE A 94 -9.57 -12.07 -7.13
CA ILE A 94 -9.31 -10.87 -7.94
C ILE A 94 -8.47 -11.25 -9.17
N LYS A 95 -9.10 -11.19 -10.34
CA LYS A 95 -8.44 -11.37 -11.64
C LYS A 95 -8.04 -10.00 -12.21
N LYS A 96 -6.97 -9.40 -11.72
CA LYS A 96 -6.43 -8.10 -12.19
C LYS A 96 -4.94 -8.19 -12.45
N PHE A 97 -4.43 -7.24 -13.22
CA PHE A 97 -3.00 -7.09 -13.50
C PHE A 97 -2.53 -5.68 -13.12
N THR A 98 -1.25 -5.57 -12.75
CA THR A 98 -0.62 -4.25 -12.63
C THR A 98 -0.50 -3.61 -14.01
N LYS A 99 -0.56 -2.28 -14.06
CA LYS A 99 -0.28 -1.47 -15.27
C LYS A 99 1.18 -1.05 -15.29
N LYS A 100 1.75 -0.83 -16.47
CA LYS A 100 3.09 -0.22 -16.60
C LYS A 100 3.04 1.27 -16.27
N TYR A 101 4.12 1.83 -15.75
CA TYR A 101 4.23 3.28 -15.45
C TYR A 101 4.06 4.17 -16.69
N SER A 102 4.39 3.69 -17.89
CA SER A 102 4.13 4.39 -19.14
C SER A 102 2.66 4.72 -19.39
N LEU A 103 1.74 4.03 -18.72
CA LEU A 103 0.30 4.24 -18.83
C LEU A 103 -0.28 5.11 -17.70
N ILE A 104 0.56 5.64 -16.79
CA ILE A 104 0.07 6.31 -15.59
C ILE A 104 -0.51 7.70 -15.87
N GLU A 105 0.02 8.42 -16.85
CA GLU A 105 -0.30 9.82 -17.09
C GLU A 105 -1.80 10.10 -17.23
N LYS A 106 -2.52 9.23 -17.94
CA LYS A 106 -3.96 9.34 -18.15
C LYS A 106 -4.82 9.07 -16.90
N HIS A 107 -4.19 8.74 -15.77
CA HIS A 107 -4.87 8.44 -14.52
C HIS A 107 -4.49 9.39 -13.39
N LEU A 108 -3.53 10.31 -13.60
CA LEU A 108 -3.01 11.17 -12.54
C LEU A 108 -3.99 12.30 -12.20
N GLU A 109 -4.55 12.98 -13.20
CA GLU A 109 -5.37 14.17 -13.04
C GLU A 109 -6.65 13.91 -12.24
N ASP A 110 -7.34 12.78 -12.51
CA ASP A 110 -8.59 12.38 -11.88
C ASP A 110 -8.40 11.42 -10.69
N SER A 111 -7.15 11.24 -10.24
CA SER A 111 -6.85 10.43 -9.06
C SER A 111 -7.25 11.15 -7.77
N TYR A 112 -7.89 10.43 -6.86
CA TYR A 112 -8.25 10.94 -5.54
C TYR A 112 -7.17 10.69 -4.48
N LEU A 113 -6.52 9.53 -4.56
CA LEU A 113 -5.43 9.13 -3.68
C LEU A 113 -4.32 8.45 -4.49
N ILE A 114 -3.09 8.90 -4.31
CA ILE A 114 -1.89 8.27 -4.87
C ILE A 114 -1.02 7.78 -3.71
N ILE A 115 -0.65 6.50 -3.72
CA ILE A 115 0.12 5.84 -2.67
C ILE A 115 1.45 5.38 -3.24
N ASN A 116 2.54 6.00 -2.82
CA ASN A 116 3.87 5.48 -3.11
C ASN A 116 4.21 4.34 -2.16
N THR A 117 4.56 3.19 -2.73
CA THR A 117 5.03 2.00 -2.00
C THR A 117 6.42 1.57 -2.44
N THR A 118 7.11 2.44 -3.19
CA THR A 118 8.49 2.24 -3.66
C THR A 118 9.48 3.00 -2.78
N PRO A 119 10.76 2.58 -2.74
CA PRO A 119 11.76 3.29 -1.93
C PRO A 119 12.07 4.71 -2.42
N THR A 120 11.77 5.01 -3.68
CA THR A 120 12.08 6.28 -4.34
C THR A 120 10.80 6.87 -4.95
N ASN A 121 10.90 8.12 -5.42
CA ASN A 121 9.83 8.71 -6.22
C ASN A 121 9.80 8.05 -7.62
N PRO A 122 8.72 7.33 -8.00
CA PRO A 122 8.65 6.65 -9.29
C PRO A 122 8.12 7.54 -10.43
N LEU A 123 7.74 8.79 -10.15
CA LEU A 123 7.20 9.74 -11.11
C LEU A 123 8.25 10.73 -11.58
N ASN A 124 8.21 11.10 -12.85
CA ASN A 124 9.00 12.19 -13.38
C ASN A 124 8.28 13.54 -13.22
N LYS A 125 8.99 14.66 -13.42
CA LYS A 125 8.48 16.02 -13.27
C LYS A 125 7.26 16.33 -14.16
N LYS A 126 7.20 15.79 -15.38
CA LYS A 126 6.05 15.95 -16.28
C LYS A 126 4.80 15.27 -15.70
N GLN A 127 4.96 14.07 -15.15
CA GLN A 127 3.90 13.32 -14.51
C GLN A 127 3.41 13.99 -13.22
N GLU A 128 4.33 14.49 -12.39
CA GLU A 128 3.99 15.23 -11.17
C GLU A 128 3.09 16.43 -11.45
N LYS A 129 3.38 17.21 -12.50
CA LYS A 129 2.59 18.38 -12.91
C LYS A 129 1.13 18.06 -13.28
N LYS A 130 0.82 16.80 -13.61
CA LYS A 130 -0.55 16.33 -13.91
C LYS A 130 -1.36 15.95 -12.68
N ILE A 131 -0.77 15.97 -11.49
CA ILE A 131 -1.46 15.62 -10.26
C ILE A 131 -2.23 16.84 -9.76
N SER A 132 -3.53 16.67 -9.57
CA SER A 132 -4.40 17.73 -9.05
C SER A 132 -4.01 18.10 -7.60
N LYS A 133 -4.11 19.38 -7.25
CA LYS A 133 -3.95 19.86 -5.86
C LYS A 133 -4.98 19.25 -4.88
N LYS A 134 -6.10 18.74 -5.39
CA LYS A 134 -7.13 18.03 -4.58
C LYS A 134 -6.77 16.57 -4.30
N THR A 135 -5.78 16.01 -4.99
CA THR A 135 -5.32 14.62 -4.78
C THR A 135 -4.64 14.49 -3.43
N ILE A 136 -5.00 13.46 -2.66
CA ILE A 136 -4.31 13.08 -1.43
C ILE A 136 -3.08 12.27 -1.83
N LEU A 137 -1.93 12.59 -1.23
CA LEU A 137 -0.68 11.90 -1.50
C LEU A 137 -0.22 11.14 -0.27
N SER A 138 0.14 9.89 -0.46
CA SER A 138 0.62 9.01 0.60
C SER A 138 1.96 8.38 0.23
N ASP A 139 2.87 8.33 1.18
CA ASP A 139 4.09 7.55 1.05
C ASP A 139 4.25 6.64 2.26
N ILE A 140 4.52 5.35 2.02
CA ILE A 140 4.73 4.39 3.10
C ILE A 140 6.16 4.41 3.66
N VAL A 141 7.07 5.10 3.00
CA VAL A 141 8.41 5.38 3.54
C VAL A 141 8.25 6.38 4.70
N TYR A 142 8.84 6.06 5.85
CA TYR A 142 8.68 6.83 7.08
C TYR A 142 9.96 7.59 7.50
N SER A 143 11.09 7.26 6.90
CA SER A 143 12.36 7.97 7.13
C SER A 143 13.02 8.27 5.78
N PRO A 144 13.26 9.55 5.48
CA PRO A 144 12.83 10.74 6.21
C PRO A 144 11.29 10.89 6.23
N LYS A 145 10.75 11.66 7.21
CA LYS A 145 9.31 11.91 7.33
C LYS A 145 8.72 12.48 6.05
N GLU A 146 9.39 13.45 5.45
CA GLU A 146 9.01 14.03 4.17
C GLU A 146 9.92 13.50 3.07
N THR A 147 9.43 12.51 2.36
CA THR A 147 10.17 11.82 1.30
C THR A 147 10.32 12.68 0.04
N ALA A 148 11.24 12.31 -0.86
CA ALA A 148 11.41 12.96 -2.15
C ALA A 148 10.11 12.98 -2.98
N PHE A 149 9.25 11.98 -2.82
CA PHE A 149 7.92 11.98 -3.44
C PHE A 149 7.03 13.07 -2.84
N LEU A 150 6.90 13.16 -1.52
CA LEU A 150 5.99 14.11 -0.87
C LEU A 150 6.47 15.57 -0.94
N LYS A 151 7.79 15.82 -0.93
CA LYS A 151 8.38 17.16 -0.98
C LYS A 151 7.98 17.96 -2.23
N ASN A 152 7.76 17.26 -3.34
CA ASN A 152 7.43 17.91 -4.62
C ASN A 152 6.01 18.49 -4.68
N PHE A 153 5.18 18.25 -3.65
CA PHE A 153 3.77 18.62 -3.67
C PHE A 153 3.41 19.55 -2.51
N ASN A 154 3.44 20.86 -2.78
CA ASN A 154 2.97 21.86 -1.86
C ASN A 154 1.46 22.11 -2.05
N GLY A 155 0.70 22.08 -0.94
CA GLY A 155 -0.76 22.31 -0.95
C GLY A 155 -1.60 21.04 -1.09
N ASN A 156 -1.03 19.88 -1.39
CA ASN A 156 -1.74 18.60 -1.33
C ASN A 156 -1.85 18.09 0.12
N LYS A 157 -2.95 17.45 0.47
CA LYS A 157 -3.05 16.68 1.72
C LYS A 157 -2.09 15.49 1.66
N LYS A 158 -1.31 15.29 2.73
CA LYS A 158 -0.26 14.27 2.80
C LYS A 158 -0.56 13.25 3.89
N ILE A 159 -0.31 11.96 3.60
CA ILE A 159 -0.33 10.86 4.55
C ILE A 159 1.09 10.32 4.64
N TYR A 160 1.70 10.46 5.80
CA TYR A 160 3.08 10.08 6.06
C TYR A 160 3.20 8.64 6.49
N GLY A 161 4.27 7.96 6.07
CA GLY A 161 4.51 6.55 6.34
C GLY A 161 4.60 6.18 7.82
N ILE A 162 4.96 7.13 8.67
CA ILE A 162 5.02 6.92 10.13
C ILE A 162 3.67 6.51 10.71
N SER A 163 2.56 7.05 10.21
CA SER A 163 1.22 6.67 10.69
C SER A 163 0.91 5.20 10.41
N MET A 164 1.27 4.71 9.21
CA MET A 164 1.13 3.28 8.89
C MET A 164 2.05 2.41 9.76
N LEU A 165 3.28 2.88 10.05
CA LEU A 165 4.23 2.16 10.89
C LEU A 165 3.68 1.97 12.31
N ILE A 166 3.13 3.02 12.91
CA ILE A 166 2.54 2.98 14.26
C ILE A 166 1.34 2.04 14.28
N GLU A 167 0.38 2.23 13.39
CA GLU A 167 -0.85 1.46 13.35
C GLU A 167 -0.58 -0.05 13.15
N GLN A 168 0.33 -0.42 12.23
CA GLN A 168 0.68 -1.83 12.05
C GLN A 168 1.41 -2.43 13.25
N ALA A 169 2.20 -1.63 13.96
CA ALA A 169 2.91 -2.07 15.16
C ALA A 169 1.93 -2.41 16.29
N ILE A 170 0.91 -1.57 16.53
CA ILE A 170 -0.15 -1.82 17.50
C ILE A 170 -0.81 -3.18 17.22
N HIS A 171 -1.18 -3.45 15.97
CA HIS A 171 -1.76 -4.74 15.59
C HIS A 171 -0.78 -5.91 15.71
N SER A 172 0.52 -5.68 15.61
CA SER A 172 1.55 -6.70 15.82
C SER A 172 1.74 -7.01 17.31
N LEU A 173 1.74 -5.97 18.16
CA LEU A 173 1.80 -6.13 19.62
C LEU A 173 0.67 -7.01 20.14
N HIS A 174 -0.57 -6.79 19.74
CA HIS A 174 -1.73 -7.62 20.10
C HIS A 174 -1.61 -9.09 19.65
N GLN A 175 -0.57 -9.48 18.92
CA GLN A 175 -0.33 -10.88 18.53
C GLN A 175 0.79 -11.51 19.33
N TRP A 176 1.57 -10.71 20.03
CA TRP A 176 2.68 -11.16 20.86
C TRP A 176 2.31 -11.19 22.33
N PHE A 177 1.38 -10.34 22.72
CA PHE A 177 0.83 -10.20 24.09
C PHE A 177 -0.70 -10.35 24.09
#